data_fad17a46063a07c98c533963a4560215
#
_entry.id   fad17a46063a07c98c533963a4560215
#
_cell.length_a   1.000
_cell.length_b   1.000
_cell.length_c   1.000
_cell.angle_alpha   90.00
_cell.angle_beta   90.00
_cell.angle_gamma   90.00
#
_symmetry.space_group_name_H-M   'P 1'
#
loop_
_entity.id
_entity.type
_entity.pdbx_description
1 polymer ?
#
loop_
_entity_poly.entity_id
_entity_poly.type
_entity_poly.pdbx_seq_one_letter_code
_entity_poly.pdbx_strand_id
1 'polypeptide(L)'
;MAIVERILIRATANGPSVELDRAAVAPGAAIAGDRYANGSGTFYEAGKDGQDVTLVEAEALEATGLSAEDSGRNVVTRGIGLNDLVGKRFRIGAVELRGNRLCEPCATLRDRTGVFRELVGRGGLRADVLVAGEIAAGDEIEEL
;
A
#
# COMPACT_ATOMS: atom_id res chain seq x y z
N MET A 1 -1.11 14.95 -12.44
CA MET A 1 -1.54 13.58 -12.74
C MET A 1 -1.06 12.66 -11.63
N ALA A 2 -1.94 11.85 -11.08
CA ALA A 2 -1.58 10.90 -10.04
C ALA A 2 -1.09 9.59 -10.65
N ILE A 3 0.02 9.10 -10.15
CA ILE A 3 0.64 7.87 -10.69
C ILE A 3 1.13 6.95 -9.59
N VAL A 4 1.29 5.68 -9.94
CA VAL A 4 2.04 4.70 -9.16
C VAL A 4 3.53 4.94 -9.43
N GLU A 5 4.29 5.25 -8.40
CA GLU A 5 5.71 5.49 -8.53
C GLU A 5 6.54 4.22 -8.35
N ARG A 6 6.18 3.39 -7.35
CA ARG A 6 6.88 2.13 -7.06
C ARG A 6 5.90 1.08 -6.52
N ILE A 7 6.22 -0.18 -6.72
CA ILE A 7 5.49 -1.33 -6.15
C ILE A 7 6.49 -2.20 -5.39
N LEU A 8 6.17 -2.50 -4.13
CA LEU A 8 7.06 -3.29 -3.26
C LEU A 8 6.28 -4.38 -2.56
N ILE A 9 6.89 -5.55 -2.43
CA ILE A 9 6.32 -6.67 -1.67
C ILE A 9 7.35 -7.21 -0.68
N ARG A 10 6.88 -7.95 0.32
CA ARG A 10 7.70 -8.77 1.21
C ARG A 10 7.04 -10.13 1.32
N ALA A 11 7.80 -11.18 1.10
CA ALA A 11 7.29 -12.54 1.21
C ALA A 11 6.94 -12.92 2.65
N THR A 12 7.63 -12.31 3.63
CA THR A 12 7.40 -12.51 5.07
C THR A 12 7.37 -11.16 5.79
N ALA A 13 6.77 -11.12 6.98
CA ALA A 13 6.54 -9.88 7.73
C ALA A 13 7.82 -9.06 7.98
N ASN A 14 8.95 -9.69 8.22
CA ASN A 14 10.22 -9.03 8.47
C ASN A 14 11.28 -9.36 7.41
N GLY A 15 10.85 -9.90 6.28
CA GLY A 15 11.73 -10.25 5.19
C GLY A 15 12.17 -9.05 4.37
N PRO A 16 13.07 -9.27 3.40
CA PRO A 16 13.52 -8.20 2.53
C PRO A 16 12.41 -7.69 1.63
N SER A 17 12.44 -6.40 1.35
CA SER A 17 11.55 -5.77 0.39
C SER A 17 12.04 -6.05 -1.02
N VAL A 18 11.10 -6.39 -1.91
CA VAL A 18 11.38 -6.61 -3.34
C VAL A 18 10.57 -5.63 -4.14
N GLU A 19 11.21 -4.90 -5.03
CA GLU A 19 10.54 -3.96 -5.93
C GLU A 19 10.13 -4.67 -7.21
N LEU A 20 8.89 -4.41 -7.65
CA LEU A 20 8.32 -4.99 -8.86
C LEU A 20 7.97 -3.89 -9.86
N ASP A 21 8.13 -4.16 -11.15
CA ASP A 21 7.64 -3.28 -12.21
C ASP A 21 6.14 -3.38 -12.37
N ARG A 22 5.58 -4.57 -12.11
CA ARG A 22 4.15 -4.85 -12.17
C ARG A 22 3.78 -5.99 -11.22
N ALA A 23 2.53 -6.02 -10.82
CA ALA A 23 2.05 -7.00 -9.85
C ALA A 23 0.61 -7.40 -10.15
N ALA A 24 0.32 -8.70 -10.02
CA ALA A 24 -1.04 -9.22 -10.12
C ALA A 24 -1.75 -9.03 -8.79
N VAL A 25 -2.99 -8.55 -8.83
CA VAL A 25 -3.84 -8.33 -7.66
C VAL A 25 -5.23 -8.90 -7.90
N ALA A 26 -5.88 -9.37 -6.83
CA ALA A 26 -7.23 -9.91 -6.93
C ALA A 26 -7.97 -9.70 -5.60
N PRO A 27 -9.32 -9.63 -5.65
CA PRO A 27 -10.12 -9.48 -4.43
C PRO A 27 -9.83 -10.60 -3.42
N GLY A 28 -9.50 -10.21 -2.19
CA GLY A 28 -9.20 -11.14 -1.11
C GLY A 28 -7.88 -11.88 -1.21
N ALA A 29 -7.12 -11.67 -2.30
CA ALA A 29 -5.86 -12.37 -2.56
C ALA A 29 -4.64 -11.45 -2.46
N ALA A 30 -4.84 -10.19 -2.19
CA ALA A 30 -3.77 -9.18 -2.06
C ALA A 30 -2.87 -9.11 -3.31
N ILE A 31 -1.60 -8.83 -3.13
CA ILE A 31 -0.62 -8.78 -4.21
C ILE A 31 0.12 -10.11 -4.25
N ALA A 32 0.18 -10.73 -5.42
CA ALA A 32 0.85 -12.01 -5.59
C ALA A 32 2.29 -11.94 -5.07
N GLY A 33 2.66 -12.88 -4.22
CA GLY A 33 4.00 -12.97 -3.61
C GLY A 33 4.18 -12.17 -2.33
N ASP A 34 3.24 -11.31 -1.97
CA ASP A 34 3.32 -10.53 -0.75
C ASP A 34 2.87 -11.35 0.47
N ARG A 35 3.34 -10.96 1.67
CA ARG A 35 3.02 -11.64 2.92
C ARG A 35 1.52 -11.70 3.24
N TYR A 36 0.76 -10.71 2.80
CA TYR A 36 -0.69 -10.71 2.99
C TYR A 36 -1.40 -11.67 2.03
N ALA A 37 -0.79 -11.97 0.89
CA ALA A 37 -1.31 -12.99 -0.02
C ALA A 37 -1.10 -14.41 0.51
N ASN A 38 0.00 -14.65 1.24
CA ASN A 38 0.33 -15.96 1.79
C ASN A 38 -0.05 -16.16 3.26
N GLY A 39 -0.68 -15.16 3.88
CA GLY A 39 -1.16 -15.25 5.26
C GLY A 39 -0.11 -15.05 6.34
N SER A 40 1.10 -14.59 6.00
CA SER A 40 2.19 -14.40 6.97
C SER A 40 2.40 -12.96 7.42
N GLY A 41 1.56 -12.02 7.03
CA GLY A 41 1.64 -10.63 7.47
C GLY A 41 1.40 -10.48 8.98
N THR A 42 2.09 -9.53 9.61
CA THR A 42 2.02 -9.32 11.07
C THR A 42 0.60 -9.12 11.57
N PHE A 43 -0.22 -8.37 10.82
CA PHE A 43 -1.59 -8.05 11.21
C PHE A 43 -2.62 -8.80 10.36
N TYR A 44 -2.20 -9.84 9.64
CA TYR A 44 -3.09 -10.60 8.78
C TYR A 44 -4.16 -11.33 9.61
N GLU A 45 -5.41 -11.22 9.17
CA GLU A 45 -6.55 -11.96 9.72
C GLU A 45 -7.37 -12.50 8.56
N ALA A 46 -7.56 -13.81 8.50
CA ALA A 46 -8.33 -14.44 7.41
C ALA A 46 -9.75 -13.87 7.37
N GLY A 47 -10.21 -13.50 6.17
CA GLY A 47 -11.55 -12.96 5.94
C GLY A 47 -11.76 -11.51 6.33
N LYS A 48 -10.74 -10.83 6.87
CA LYS A 48 -10.82 -9.41 7.21
C LYS A 48 -10.62 -8.56 5.95
N ASP A 49 -11.39 -7.49 5.81
CA ASP A 49 -11.23 -6.54 4.73
C ASP A 49 -10.06 -5.57 4.99
N GLY A 50 -9.70 -4.79 3.98
CA GLY A 50 -8.63 -3.78 4.09
C GLY A 50 -7.22 -4.36 4.13
N GLN A 51 -7.02 -5.58 3.64
CA GLN A 51 -5.70 -6.23 3.68
C GLN A 51 -5.07 -6.47 2.31
N ASP A 52 -5.78 -6.14 1.23
CA ASP A 52 -5.30 -6.49 -0.11
C ASP A 52 -4.08 -5.66 -0.52
N VAL A 53 -4.16 -4.36 -0.37
CA VAL A 53 -3.09 -3.44 -0.83
C VAL A 53 -2.93 -2.31 0.18
N THR A 54 -1.69 -1.95 0.48
CA THR A 54 -1.37 -0.74 1.24
C THR A 54 -0.67 0.26 0.33
N LEU A 55 -1.06 1.52 0.45
CA LEU A 55 -0.52 2.61 -0.36
C LEU A 55 0.06 3.69 0.56
N VAL A 56 1.09 4.37 0.08
CA VAL A 56 1.70 5.51 0.79
C VAL A 56 2.10 6.57 -0.23
N GLU A 57 1.96 7.84 0.16
CA GLU A 57 2.34 8.96 -0.70
C GLU A 57 3.86 9.13 -0.72
N ALA A 58 4.45 9.24 -1.91
CA ALA A 58 5.87 9.56 -2.07
C ALA A 58 6.20 10.88 -1.36
N GLU A 59 5.29 11.85 -1.41
CA GLU A 59 5.44 13.13 -0.74
C GLU A 59 5.58 12.98 0.78
N ALA A 60 4.85 12.03 1.39
CA ALA A 60 4.96 11.75 2.82
C ALA A 60 6.30 11.12 3.16
N LEU A 61 6.79 10.21 2.33
CA LEU A 61 8.11 9.60 2.52
C LEU A 61 9.22 10.64 2.41
N GLU A 62 9.12 11.52 1.43
CA GLU A 62 10.09 12.60 1.24
C GLU A 62 10.11 13.56 2.43
N ALA A 63 8.93 13.91 2.95
CA ALA A 63 8.81 14.84 4.08
C ALA A 63 9.37 14.26 5.38
N THR A 64 9.32 12.93 5.55
CA THR A 64 9.77 12.27 6.79
C THR A 64 11.16 11.66 6.69
N GLY A 65 11.73 11.56 5.48
CA GLY A 65 13.01 10.90 5.25
C GLY A 65 12.93 9.38 5.32
N LEU A 66 11.73 8.80 5.39
CA LEU A 66 11.54 7.35 5.46
C LEU A 66 11.66 6.76 4.06
N SER A 67 12.40 5.65 3.91
CA SER A 67 12.48 4.95 2.62
C SER A 67 11.19 4.18 2.36
N ALA A 68 10.89 3.95 1.08
CA ALA A 68 9.74 3.13 0.70
C ALA A 68 9.87 1.70 1.25
N GLU A 69 11.07 1.14 1.23
CA GLU A 69 11.35 -0.19 1.75
C GLU A 69 11.03 -0.29 3.24
N ASP A 70 11.46 0.69 4.02
CA ASP A 70 11.23 0.72 5.47
C ASP A 70 9.77 1.03 5.82
N SER A 71 9.03 1.66 4.94
CA SER A 71 7.62 1.98 5.19
C SER A 71 6.76 0.71 5.31
N GLY A 72 7.15 -0.36 4.66
CA GLY A 72 6.38 -1.61 4.63
C GLY A 72 5.11 -1.54 3.80
N ARG A 73 4.89 -0.45 3.06
CA ARG A 73 3.72 -0.29 2.18
C ARG A 73 4.01 -0.85 0.80
N ASN A 74 2.95 -1.27 0.11
CA ASN A 74 3.08 -1.94 -1.18
C ASN A 74 3.23 -0.96 -2.35
N VAL A 75 2.38 0.05 -2.41
CA VAL A 75 2.30 0.96 -3.56
C VAL A 75 2.67 2.37 -3.11
N VAL A 76 3.71 2.92 -3.71
CA VAL A 76 4.10 4.31 -3.50
C VAL A 76 3.43 5.14 -4.58
N THR A 77 2.65 6.14 -4.18
CA THR A 77 1.89 7.00 -5.10
C THR A 77 2.45 8.41 -5.11
N ARG A 78 2.18 9.13 -6.20
CA ARG A 78 2.52 10.55 -6.28
C ARG A 78 1.37 11.33 -6.91
N GLY A 79 1.06 12.47 -6.35
CA GLY A 79 0.08 13.41 -6.92
C GLY A 79 -1.35 13.19 -6.47
N ILE A 80 -1.60 12.40 -5.44
CA ILE A 80 -2.95 12.15 -4.93
C ILE A 80 -2.97 12.15 -3.40
N GLY A 81 -3.99 12.77 -2.81
CA GLY A 81 -4.22 12.70 -1.37
C GLY A 81 -4.91 11.40 -1.00
N LEU A 82 -4.17 10.43 -0.50
CA LEU A 82 -4.71 9.10 -0.19
C LEU A 82 -5.77 9.13 0.91
N ASN A 83 -5.67 10.06 1.87
CA ASN A 83 -6.66 10.17 2.94
C ASN A 83 -8.06 10.46 2.40
N ASP A 84 -8.14 11.15 1.27
CA ASP A 84 -9.42 11.48 0.63
C ASP A 84 -10.10 10.28 -0.01
N LEU A 85 -9.41 9.16 -0.15
CA LEU A 85 -9.94 7.95 -0.78
C LEU A 85 -10.58 6.97 0.19
N VAL A 86 -10.58 7.25 1.50
CA VAL A 86 -11.26 6.38 2.48
C VAL A 86 -12.75 6.33 2.17
N GLY A 87 -13.29 5.13 2.01
CA GLY A 87 -14.69 4.90 1.66
C GLY A 87 -15.03 5.13 0.20
N LYS A 88 -14.06 5.45 -0.64
CA LYS A 88 -14.28 5.76 -2.05
C LYS A 88 -13.64 4.71 -2.96
N ARG A 89 -14.23 4.57 -4.15
CA ARG A 89 -13.65 3.72 -5.20
C ARG A 89 -12.67 4.54 -6.02
N PHE A 90 -11.60 3.88 -6.42
CA PHE A 90 -10.60 4.48 -7.30
C PHE A 90 -9.99 3.39 -8.19
N ARG A 91 -9.29 3.82 -9.21
CA ARG A 91 -8.70 2.93 -10.20
C ARG A 91 -7.20 3.16 -10.29
N ILE A 92 -6.45 2.06 -10.40
CA ILE A 92 -5.03 2.06 -10.77
C ILE A 92 -4.95 1.29 -12.08
N GLY A 93 -4.67 2.00 -13.19
CA GLY A 93 -4.73 1.36 -14.49
C GLY A 93 -6.13 0.78 -14.73
N ALA A 94 -6.22 -0.54 -14.97
CA ALA A 94 -7.49 -1.25 -15.16
C ALA A 94 -8.04 -1.87 -13.87
N VAL A 95 -7.31 -1.80 -12.76
CA VAL A 95 -7.71 -2.40 -11.49
C VAL A 95 -8.56 -1.41 -10.69
N GLU A 96 -9.72 -1.87 -10.23
CA GLU A 96 -10.61 -1.09 -9.37
C GLU A 96 -10.40 -1.47 -7.92
N LEU A 97 -10.28 -0.46 -7.04
CA LEU A 97 -10.05 -0.64 -5.62
C LEU A 97 -11.03 0.24 -4.82
N ARG A 98 -11.13 -0.06 -3.54
CA ARG A 98 -11.86 0.76 -2.60
C ARG A 98 -10.98 1.09 -1.40
N GLY A 99 -10.88 2.36 -1.04
CA GLY A 99 -10.20 2.79 0.18
C GLY A 99 -10.98 2.30 1.40
N ASN A 100 -10.30 1.56 2.28
CA ASN A 100 -10.94 0.98 3.46
C ASN A 100 -10.72 1.86 4.69
N ARG A 101 -9.47 2.03 5.09
CA ARG A 101 -9.11 2.84 6.25
C ARG A 101 -7.66 3.33 6.12
N LEU A 102 -7.30 4.30 6.94
CA LEU A 102 -5.92 4.77 6.99
C LEU A 102 -5.01 3.70 7.56
N CYS A 103 -3.79 3.65 7.03
CA CYS A 103 -2.74 2.75 7.49
C CYS A 103 -1.80 3.56 8.39
N GLU A 104 -2.15 3.67 9.69
CA GLU A 104 -1.37 4.43 10.64
C GLU A 104 -0.05 3.73 10.96
N PRO A 105 1.01 4.48 11.32
CA PRO A 105 2.26 3.88 11.75
C PRO A 105 2.08 3.07 13.03
N CYS A 106 2.80 1.96 13.15
CA CYS A 106 2.73 1.09 14.33
C CYS A 106 4.05 1.10 15.11
N ALA A 107 4.05 0.49 16.29
CA ALA A 107 5.24 0.42 17.13
C ALA A 107 6.42 -0.27 16.42
N THR A 108 6.15 -1.29 15.61
CA THR A 108 7.18 -1.97 14.82
C THR A 108 7.89 -0.99 13.88
N LEU A 109 7.15 -0.11 13.22
CA LEU A 109 7.73 0.89 12.34
C LEU A 109 8.59 1.88 13.14
N ARG A 110 8.10 2.36 14.29
CA ARG A 110 8.86 3.23 15.18
C ARG A 110 10.16 2.58 15.63
N ASP A 111 10.10 1.33 16.06
CA ASP A 111 11.28 0.61 16.57
C ASP A 111 12.32 0.39 15.49
N ARG A 112 11.87 0.22 14.25
CA ARG A 112 12.75 -0.03 13.10
C ARG A 112 13.39 1.24 12.56
N THR A 113 12.64 2.35 12.52
CA THR A 113 13.05 3.55 11.79
C THR A 113 13.17 4.80 12.65
N GLY A 114 12.58 4.82 13.83
CA GLY A 114 12.46 6.02 14.66
C GLY A 114 11.43 7.02 14.13
N VAL A 115 10.80 6.75 13.00
CA VAL A 115 9.84 7.66 12.35
C VAL A 115 8.43 7.19 12.67
N PHE A 116 7.83 7.77 13.71
CA PHE A 116 6.48 7.42 14.13
C PHE A 116 5.53 8.62 14.06
N ARG A 117 5.87 9.69 14.79
CA ARG A 117 4.98 10.85 14.89
C ARG A 117 4.76 11.54 13.56
N GLU A 118 5.80 11.62 12.74
CA GLU A 118 5.78 12.28 11.45
C GLU A 118 4.80 11.60 10.47
N LEU A 119 4.52 10.31 10.69
CA LEU A 119 3.61 9.55 9.84
C LEU A 119 2.19 9.48 10.37
N VAL A 120 1.90 9.96 11.59
CA VAL A 120 0.52 9.98 12.09
C VAL A 120 -0.34 10.84 11.16
N GLY A 121 -1.41 10.26 10.62
CA GLY A 121 -2.27 10.87 9.61
C GLY A 121 -1.70 10.84 8.21
N ARG A 122 -0.49 10.32 7.99
CA ARG A 122 0.16 10.20 6.68
C ARG A 122 0.77 8.81 6.44
N GLY A 123 0.37 7.83 7.24
CA GLY A 123 0.93 6.48 7.17
C GLY A 123 0.48 5.67 5.96
N GLY A 124 -0.48 6.18 5.20
CA GLY A 124 -0.98 5.55 3.99
C GLY A 124 -2.41 5.08 4.08
N LEU A 125 -2.83 4.31 3.09
CA LEU A 125 -4.19 3.82 2.90
C LEU A 125 -4.20 2.31 2.78
N ARG A 126 -5.13 1.66 3.47
CA ARG A 126 -5.45 0.25 3.25
C ARG A 126 -6.60 0.17 2.27
N ALA A 127 -6.49 -0.66 1.25
CA ALA A 127 -7.51 -0.76 0.21
C ALA A 127 -7.84 -2.21 -0.10
N ASP A 128 -9.07 -2.42 -0.56
CA ASP A 128 -9.54 -3.69 -1.07
C ASP A 128 -9.55 -3.66 -2.60
N VAL A 129 -9.17 -4.77 -3.22
CA VAL A 129 -9.28 -4.94 -4.66
C VAL A 129 -10.71 -5.34 -5.00
N LEU A 130 -11.35 -4.61 -5.90
CA LEU A 130 -12.71 -4.91 -6.34
C LEU A 130 -12.72 -5.64 -7.69
N VAL A 131 -11.82 -5.29 -8.59
CA VAL A 131 -11.68 -5.93 -9.90
C VAL A 131 -10.23 -6.37 -10.04
N ALA A 132 -10.03 -7.66 -10.27
CA ALA A 132 -8.72 -8.26 -10.43
C ALA A 132 -8.02 -7.74 -11.70
N GLY A 133 -6.71 -7.74 -11.67
CA GLY A 133 -5.90 -7.34 -12.81
C GLY A 133 -4.44 -7.18 -12.43
N GLU A 134 -3.74 -6.39 -13.21
CA GLU A 134 -2.33 -6.11 -12.99
C GLU A 134 -2.13 -4.62 -12.83
N ILE A 135 -1.35 -4.23 -11.83
CA ILE A 135 -0.92 -2.84 -11.64
C ILE A 135 0.55 -2.74 -12.02
N ALA A 136 0.96 -1.60 -12.57
CA ALA A 136 2.33 -1.38 -13.01
C ALA A 136 2.83 -0.01 -12.55
N ALA A 137 4.13 0.09 -12.34
CA ALA A 137 4.76 1.39 -12.08
C ALA A 137 4.51 2.31 -13.28
N GLY A 138 4.07 3.53 -13.01
CA GLY A 138 3.68 4.48 -14.04
C GLY A 138 2.19 4.50 -14.34
N ASP A 139 1.41 3.54 -13.84
CA ASP A 139 -0.04 3.55 -14.03
C ASP A 139 -0.69 4.78 -13.39
N GLU A 140 -1.69 5.33 -14.05
CA GLU A 140 -2.47 6.45 -13.50
C GLU A 140 -3.41 5.97 -12.39
N ILE A 141 -3.61 6.85 -11.40
CA ILE A 141 -4.55 6.63 -10.31
C ILE A 141 -5.66 7.68 -10.45
N GLU A 142 -6.90 7.22 -10.39
CA GLU A 142 -8.07 8.09 -10.61
C GLU A 142 -9.19 7.72 -9.65
N GLU A 143 -9.75 8.72 -8.95
CA GLU A 143 -10.95 8.52 -8.14
C GLU A 143 -12.14 8.32 -9.08
N LEU A 144 -13.00 7.36 -8.78
CA LEU A 144 -14.16 7.04 -9.61
C LEU A 144 -15.44 7.72 -9.11
#